data_82e7b7d47c665bbff76d5cd07f996e42
#
_entry.id   82e7b7d47c665bbff76d5cd07f996e42
#
_cell.length_a   1.000
_cell.length_b   1.000
_cell.length_c   1.000
_cell.angle_alpha   90.00
_cell.angle_beta   90.00
_cell.angle_gamma   90.00
#
_symmetry.space_group_name_H-M   'P 1'
#
loop_
_entity.id
_entity.type
_entity.pdbx_description
1 polymer ?
#
loop_
_entity_poly.entity_id
_entity_poly.type
_entity_poly.pdbx_seq_one_letter_code
_entity_poly.pdbx_strand_id
1 'polypeptide(L)'
;MVAGAAATAPMLGEAAMAQAGSNEADALFRAGKFEQAGRAYEKILKKDPTNLHATRQRGYVGLVANQFPDAEKYLKMAVELAPADKQANQFLADCYIRQDKFSLAVPRAQAAGNEIDAKWFAAVSGKPYQIHGDSARLKWKQMDPYPLVEASVNGGPLKRFTFYTGTGPLSVSASVAKEVGLRAVTKHKLDFLKGVIWRYLGVLESFKLGGIELRNIPVSWSEWESGGDVDTEHDGMIGTWVLYHLLTTFDYAGQSLILRRRTPETARKARADAERAGAKPLPLWLAREHMCHSRGSFAGSGPRVMAVNFGGTGEIAAGVHGETAKQLRIPIDYDRPVETAAHSHPVVIYPCYPKEVRLGNAVAKDFYCYMNPKRSLTPYGFDVPAHISHSFWKPYNITLDFTDMNLYIARGKAT
;
A
#
# COMPACT_ATOMS: atom_id res chain seq x y z
N MET A 1 -35.04 42.41 -43.67
CA MET A 1 -33.84 42.52 -42.82
C MET A 1 -33.57 41.17 -42.19
N VAL A 2 -32.59 40.47 -42.71
CA VAL A 2 -32.10 39.19 -42.22
C VAL A 2 -30.88 39.47 -41.40
N ALA A 3 -30.87 39.11 -40.13
CA ALA A 3 -29.68 39.04 -39.29
C ALA A 3 -29.73 37.68 -38.57
N GLY A 4 -28.95 36.77 -38.91
CA GLY A 4 -27.64 36.43 -38.62
C GLY A 4 -27.61 35.51 -37.39
N ALA A 5 -27.93 34.18 -37.54
CA ALA A 5 -27.60 33.17 -36.54
C ALA A 5 -26.42 32.36 -37.06
N ALA A 6 -25.23 32.74 -36.61
CA ALA A 6 -24.04 31.93 -36.79
C ALA A 6 -23.12 32.14 -35.60
N ALA A 7 -22.86 31.08 -34.83
CA ALA A 7 -21.68 30.80 -33.99
C ALA A 7 -22.02 30.12 -32.67
N THR A 8 -22.58 28.89 -32.73
CA THR A 8 -22.61 28.02 -31.51
C THR A 8 -22.14 26.59 -31.76
N ALA A 9 -21.76 26.23 -32.99
CA ALA A 9 -21.33 24.89 -33.31
C ALA A 9 -19.88 24.48 -32.83
N PRO A 10 -18.88 25.39 -32.73
CA PRO A 10 -17.53 24.96 -32.30
C PRO A 10 -17.42 24.62 -30.82
N MET A 11 -18.17 25.26 -29.94
CA MET A 11 -18.07 24.99 -28.47
C MET A 11 -18.58 23.60 -28.06
N LEU A 12 -19.57 23.06 -28.71
CA LEU A 12 -20.11 21.72 -28.42
C LEU A 12 -19.11 20.62 -28.87
N GLY A 13 -18.40 20.83 -29.96
CA GLY A 13 -17.39 19.90 -30.44
C GLY A 13 -16.14 19.86 -29.56
N GLU A 14 -15.68 21.01 -29.09
CA GLU A 14 -14.52 21.10 -28.18
C GLU A 14 -14.82 20.50 -26.80
N ALA A 15 -15.97 20.77 -26.23
CA ALA A 15 -16.41 20.18 -24.97
C ALA A 15 -16.54 18.65 -25.07
N ALA A 16 -17.12 18.14 -26.18
CA ALA A 16 -17.23 16.70 -26.42
C ALA A 16 -15.86 16.02 -26.60
N MET A 17 -14.92 16.66 -27.30
CA MET A 17 -13.55 16.14 -27.44
C MET A 17 -12.76 16.21 -26.13
N ALA A 18 -12.95 17.23 -25.30
CA ALA A 18 -12.34 17.33 -23.98
C ALA A 18 -12.87 16.24 -23.04
N GLN A 19 -14.17 15.99 -23.06
CA GLN A 19 -14.79 14.90 -22.29
C GLN A 19 -14.34 13.51 -22.76
N ALA A 20 -14.23 13.29 -24.06
CA ALA A 20 -13.72 12.04 -24.63
C ALA A 20 -12.26 11.80 -24.24
N GLY A 21 -11.41 12.84 -24.25
CA GLY A 21 -10.03 12.77 -23.81
C GLY A 21 -9.89 12.48 -22.32
N SER A 22 -10.76 13.05 -21.48
CA SER A 22 -10.82 12.74 -20.05
C SER A 22 -11.22 11.28 -19.82
N ASN A 23 -12.24 10.79 -20.51
CA ASN A 23 -12.68 9.39 -20.41
C ASN A 23 -11.60 8.40 -20.83
N GLU A 24 -10.80 8.72 -21.86
CA GLU A 24 -9.66 7.88 -22.28
C GLU A 24 -8.58 7.85 -21.22
N ALA A 25 -8.17 9.00 -20.66
CA ALA A 25 -7.16 9.10 -19.63
C ALA A 25 -7.57 8.35 -18.36
N ASP A 26 -8.82 8.49 -17.94
CA ASP A 26 -9.39 7.79 -16.79
C ASP A 26 -9.48 6.28 -17.04
N ALA A 27 -9.81 5.83 -18.24
CA ALA A 27 -9.81 4.42 -18.60
C ALA A 27 -8.42 3.80 -18.55
N LEU A 28 -7.39 4.53 -19.01
CA LEU A 28 -5.98 4.12 -18.91
C LEU A 28 -5.54 4.02 -17.45
N PHE A 29 -5.90 5.01 -16.63
CA PHE A 29 -5.59 5.01 -15.20
C PHE A 29 -6.28 3.84 -14.49
N ARG A 30 -7.57 3.66 -14.74
CA ARG A 30 -8.35 2.55 -14.20
C ARG A 30 -7.75 1.18 -14.58
N ALA A 31 -7.28 1.03 -15.80
CA ALA A 31 -6.60 -0.19 -16.26
C ALA A 31 -5.16 -0.37 -15.71
N GLY A 32 -4.67 0.54 -14.86
CA GLY A 32 -3.32 0.50 -14.30
C GLY A 32 -2.19 0.81 -15.30
N LYS A 33 -2.53 1.45 -16.43
CA LYS A 33 -1.59 1.92 -17.45
C LYS A 33 -1.09 3.33 -17.09
N PHE A 34 -0.48 3.46 -15.89
CA PHE A 34 -0.20 4.74 -15.25
C PHE A 34 0.63 5.71 -16.11
N GLU A 35 1.68 5.23 -16.77
CA GLU A 35 2.49 6.07 -17.67
C GLU A 35 1.69 6.62 -18.87
N GLN A 36 0.83 5.77 -19.46
CA GLN A 36 -0.03 6.18 -20.56
C GLN A 36 -1.09 7.16 -20.10
N ALA A 37 -1.70 6.91 -18.93
CA ALA A 37 -2.64 7.82 -18.29
C ALA A 37 -2.00 9.19 -18.01
N GLY A 38 -0.79 9.21 -17.45
CA GLY A 38 -0.04 10.45 -17.20
C GLY A 38 0.14 11.28 -18.48
N ARG A 39 0.58 10.65 -19.57
CA ARG A 39 0.71 11.33 -20.88
C ARG A 39 -0.63 11.80 -21.44
N ALA A 40 -1.71 11.05 -21.20
CA ALA A 40 -3.04 11.45 -21.65
C ALA A 40 -3.58 12.66 -20.87
N TYR A 41 -3.40 12.68 -19.53
CA TYR A 41 -3.73 13.87 -18.73
C TYR A 41 -2.91 15.10 -19.14
N GLU A 42 -1.61 14.95 -19.42
CA GLU A 42 -0.78 16.06 -19.92
C GLU A 42 -1.26 16.62 -21.26
N LYS A 43 -1.79 15.78 -22.16
CA LYS A 43 -2.41 16.25 -23.41
C LYS A 43 -3.67 17.10 -23.15
N ILE A 44 -4.47 16.73 -22.14
CA ILE A 44 -5.62 17.52 -21.71
C ILE A 44 -5.14 18.87 -21.19
N LEU A 45 -4.15 18.87 -20.29
CA LEU A 45 -3.62 20.09 -19.66
C LEU A 45 -2.92 21.04 -20.63
N LYS A 46 -2.40 20.55 -21.77
CA LYS A 46 -1.89 21.41 -22.85
C LYS A 46 -3.00 22.23 -23.52
N LYS A 47 -4.23 21.71 -23.55
CA LYS A 47 -5.39 22.39 -24.15
C LYS A 47 -6.16 23.23 -23.12
N ASP A 48 -6.29 22.71 -21.90
CA ASP A 48 -6.96 23.34 -20.78
C ASP A 48 -6.10 23.24 -19.52
N PRO A 49 -5.19 24.22 -19.27
CA PRO A 49 -4.34 24.23 -18.08
C PRO A 49 -5.10 24.36 -16.75
N THR A 50 -6.38 24.75 -16.79
CA THR A 50 -7.21 24.94 -15.60
C THR A 50 -8.06 23.71 -15.27
N ASN A 51 -7.93 22.62 -16.02
CA ASN A 51 -8.65 21.39 -15.80
C ASN A 51 -8.25 20.71 -14.49
N LEU A 52 -9.03 20.95 -13.45
CA LEU A 52 -8.78 20.45 -12.10
C LEU A 52 -8.67 18.93 -12.05
N HIS A 53 -9.61 18.21 -12.74
CA HIS A 53 -9.60 16.74 -12.74
C HIS A 53 -8.31 16.19 -13.35
N ALA A 54 -7.92 16.66 -14.52
CA ALA A 54 -6.70 16.20 -15.19
C ALA A 54 -5.45 16.55 -14.38
N THR A 55 -5.41 17.76 -13.77
CA THR A 55 -4.28 18.19 -12.91
C THR A 55 -4.14 17.28 -11.69
N ARG A 56 -5.24 17.04 -10.96
CA ARG A 56 -5.25 16.17 -9.79
C ARG A 56 -4.87 14.73 -10.13
N GLN A 57 -5.45 14.18 -11.20
CA GLN A 57 -5.16 12.80 -11.61
C GLN A 57 -3.72 12.64 -12.12
N ARG A 58 -3.17 13.63 -12.85
CA ARG A 58 -1.76 13.59 -13.25
C ARG A 58 -0.82 13.58 -12.03
N GLY A 59 -1.14 14.36 -11.01
CA GLY A 59 -0.42 14.35 -9.74
C GLY A 59 -0.52 13.01 -9.02
N TYR A 60 -1.71 12.39 -9.02
CA TYR A 60 -1.91 11.08 -8.40
C TYR A 60 -1.16 9.96 -9.15
N VAL A 61 -1.09 9.99 -10.48
CA VAL A 61 -0.21 9.10 -11.27
C VAL A 61 1.24 9.20 -10.79
N GLY A 62 1.76 10.42 -10.62
CA GLY A 62 3.11 10.64 -10.09
C GLY A 62 3.29 10.06 -8.68
N LEU A 63 2.29 10.26 -7.82
CA LEU A 63 2.31 9.75 -6.45
C LEU A 63 2.34 8.22 -6.40
N VAL A 64 1.51 7.55 -7.19
CA VAL A 64 1.47 6.08 -7.26
C VAL A 64 2.83 5.48 -7.65
N ALA A 65 3.57 6.16 -8.53
CA ALA A 65 4.87 5.74 -9.01
C ALA A 65 6.07 6.32 -8.23
N ASN A 66 5.83 7.05 -7.11
CA ASN A 66 6.86 7.81 -6.36
C ASN A 66 7.65 8.83 -7.20
N GLN A 67 7.06 9.32 -8.28
CA GLN A 67 7.61 10.42 -9.08
C GLN A 67 7.29 11.76 -8.38
N PHE A 68 7.95 12.00 -7.24
CA PHE A 68 7.62 13.13 -6.35
C PHE A 68 7.71 14.51 -7.01
N PRO A 69 8.69 14.81 -7.90
CA PRO A 69 8.70 16.11 -8.58
C PRO A 69 7.41 16.36 -9.36
N ASP A 70 6.94 15.38 -10.11
CA ASP A 70 5.69 15.47 -10.88
C ASP A 70 4.47 15.47 -9.96
N ALA A 71 4.43 14.59 -8.96
CA ALA A 71 3.33 14.54 -7.99
C ALA A 71 3.16 15.89 -7.28
N GLU A 72 4.23 16.45 -6.71
CA GLU A 72 4.18 17.76 -6.04
C GLU A 72 3.76 18.86 -6.99
N LYS A 73 4.32 18.93 -8.20
CA LYS A 73 3.98 19.94 -9.19
C LYS A 73 2.49 19.98 -9.46
N TYR A 74 1.94 18.86 -9.89
CA TYR A 74 0.54 18.82 -10.34
C TYR A 74 -0.45 18.86 -9.16
N LEU A 75 -0.10 18.29 -7.99
CA LEU A 75 -0.98 18.37 -6.82
C LEU A 75 -1.01 19.78 -6.21
N LYS A 76 0.11 20.50 -6.21
CA LYS A 76 0.12 21.93 -5.83
C LYS A 76 -0.75 22.75 -6.78
N MET A 77 -0.60 22.58 -8.09
CA MET A 77 -1.46 23.23 -9.08
C MET A 77 -2.95 22.91 -8.85
N ALA A 78 -3.29 21.66 -8.54
CA ALA A 78 -4.67 21.28 -8.26
C ALA A 78 -5.22 21.98 -7.01
N VAL A 79 -4.42 22.11 -5.96
CA VAL A 79 -4.80 22.84 -4.74
C VAL A 79 -4.87 24.36 -4.99
N GLU A 80 -4.04 24.91 -5.87
CA GLU A 80 -4.12 26.33 -6.28
C GLU A 80 -5.39 26.62 -7.08
N LEU A 81 -5.78 25.71 -8.00
CA LEU A 81 -7.02 25.81 -8.77
C LEU A 81 -8.26 25.67 -7.88
N ALA A 82 -8.22 24.80 -6.87
CA ALA A 82 -9.33 24.55 -5.97
C ALA A 82 -8.84 24.27 -4.53
N PRO A 83 -8.60 25.34 -3.73
CA PRO A 83 -8.07 25.17 -2.37
C PRO A 83 -8.92 24.31 -1.43
N ALA A 84 -10.24 24.24 -1.67
CA ALA A 84 -11.18 23.46 -0.89
C ALA A 84 -11.37 22.00 -1.43
N ASP A 85 -10.69 21.60 -2.51
CA ASP A 85 -10.79 20.23 -3.02
C ASP A 85 -10.11 19.26 -2.04
N LYS A 86 -10.93 18.50 -1.31
CA LYS A 86 -10.47 17.57 -0.29
C LYS A 86 -9.56 16.48 -0.87
N GLN A 87 -9.84 16.01 -2.08
CA GLN A 87 -9.05 14.95 -2.70
C GLN A 87 -7.67 15.43 -3.15
N ALA A 88 -7.57 16.64 -3.72
CA ALA A 88 -6.28 17.24 -4.08
C ALA A 88 -5.41 17.49 -2.83
N ASN A 89 -6.02 18.01 -1.76
CA ASN A 89 -5.34 18.20 -0.48
C ASN A 89 -4.90 16.87 0.14
N GLN A 90 -5.74 15.81 0.11
CA GLN A 90 -5.36 14.48 0.63
C GLN A 90 -4.19 13.89 -0.17
N PHE A 91 -4.24 13.93 -1.49
CA PHE A 91 -3.14 13.41 -2.32
C PHE A 91 -1.84 14.20 -2.10
N LEU A 92 -1.91 15.51 -1.89
CA LEU A 92 -0.74 16.32 -1.58
C LEU A 92 -0.20 16.02 -0.17
N ALA A 93 -1.08 15.79 0.81
CA ALA A 93 -0.70 15.33 2.13
C ALA A 93 0.01 13.97 2.05
N ASP A 94 -0.56 13.00 1.35
CA ASP A 94 0.03 11.66 1.15
C ASP A 94 1.40 11.75 0.45
N CYS A 95 1.55 12.68 -0.52
CA CYS A 95 2.81 12.95 -1.19
C CYS A 95 3.88 13.45 -0.23
N TYR A 96 3.53 14.34 0.68
CA TYR A 96 4.44 14.85 1.70
C TYR A 96 4.74 13.82 2.79
N ILE A 97 3.75 13.06 3.25
CA ILE A 97 3.92 11.96 4.22
C ILE A 97 4.93 10.95 3.67
N ARG A 98 4.81 10.59 2.40
CA ARG A 98 5.70 9.62 1.75
C ARG A 98 7.14 10.10 1.60
N GLN A 99 7.36 11.40 1.72
CA GLN A 99 8.66 12.04 1.71
C GLN A 99 9.16 12.46 3.10
N ASP A 100 8.49 12.03 4.16
CA ASP A 100 8.79 12.44 5.56
C ASP A 100 8.68 13.96 5.81
N LYS A 101 7.96 14.69 4.94
CA LYS A 101 7.73 16.13 5.04
C LYS A 101 6.46 16.41 5.87
N PHE A 102 6.39 15.90 7.10
CA PHE A 102 5.16 15.93 7.91
C PHE A 102 4.67 17.34 8.20
N SER A 103 5.57 18.32 8.41
CA SER A 103 5.18 19.73 8.59
C SER A 103 4.43 20.32 7.40
N LEU A 104 4.72 19.85 6.18
CA LEU A 104 3.99 20.23 4.96
C LEU A 104 2.70 19.42 4.77
N ALA A 105 2.67 18.19 5.28
CA ALA A 105 1.50 17.32 5.18
C ALA A 105 0.35 17.78 6.09
N VAL A 106 0.65 18.23 7.30
CA VAL A 106 -0.33 18.61 8.33
C VAL A 106 -1.39 19.60 7.81
N PRO A 107 -1.06 20.77 7.26
CA PRO A 107 -2.07 21.70 6.77
C PRO A 107 -2.87 21.13 5.58
N ARG A 108 -2.32 20.22 4.81
CA ARG A 108 -3.02 19.56 3.70
C ARG A 108 -4.00 18.52 4.21
N ALA A 109 -3.61 17.72 5.21
CA ALA A 109 -4.49 16.78 5.87
C ALA A 109 -5.69 17.50 6.53
N GLN A 110 -5.46 18.63 7.19
CA GLN A 110 -6.54 19.47 7.74
C GLN A 110 -7.48 19.98 6.66
N ALA A 111 -6.96 20.53 5.55
CA ALA A 111 -7.78 20.98 4.43
C ALA A 111 -8.56 19.84 3.75
N ALA A 112 -8.05 18.62 3.80
CA ALA A 112 -8.76 17.41 3.36
C ALA A 112 -9.87 16.97 4.34
N GLY A 113 -9.89 17.51 5.56
CA GLY A 113 -10.79 17.10 6.64
C GLY A 113 -10.28 15.88 7.42
N ASN A 114 -9.01 15.54 7.30
CA ASN A 114 -8.38 14.43 8.01
C ASN A 114 -7.66 14.92 9.28
N GLU A 115 -8.45 15.31 10.27
CA GLU A 115 -7.95 15.86 11.55
C GLU A 115 -7.14 14.84 12.37
N ILE A 116 -7.45 13.55 12.20
CA ILE A 116 -6.76 12.47 12.92
C ILE A 116 -5.31 12.39 12.46
N ASP A 117 -5.08 12.29 11.16
CA ASP A 117 -3.72 12.24 10.60
C ASP A 117 -2.98 13.56 10.83
N ALA A 118 -3.68 14.71 10.71
CA ALA A 118 -3.08 16.00 10.97
C ALA A 118 -2.51 16.10 12.40
N LYS A 119 -3.28 15.69 13.41
CA LYS A 119 -2.82 15.63 14.81
C LYS A 119 -1.67 14.66 14.99
N TRP A 120 -1.78 13.50 14.37
CA TRP A 120 -0.75 12.47 14.50
C TRP A 120 0.60 12.92 13.96
N PHE A 121 0.63 13.38 12.70
CA PHE A 121 1.88 13.84 12.08
C PHE A 121 2.44 15.14 12.66
N ALA A 122 1.58 16.02 13.19
CA ALA A 122 2.03 17.22 13.89
C ALA A 122 2.81 16.90 15.17
N ALA A 123 2.58 15.76 15.78
CA ALA A 123 3.29 15.34 17.00
C ALA A 123 4.69 14.78 16.72
N VAL A 124 5.01 14.44 15.47
CA VAL A 124 6.34 13.96 15.10
C VAL A 124 7.27 15.15 14.94
N SER A 125 8.01 15.49 16.00
CA SER A 125 8.96 16.58 16.00
C SER A 125 10.33 16.17 15.45
N GLY A 126 10.99 17.07 14.72
CA GLY A 126 12.29 16.79 14.11
C GLY A 126 12.21 15.82 12.92
N LYS A 127 13.33 15.17 12.63
CA LYS A 127 13.42 14.24 11.48
C LYS A 127 12.76 12.89 11.82
N PRO A 128 11.72 12.47 11.11
CA PRO A 128 11.15 11.13 11.30
C PRO A 128 12.03 10.04 10.68
N TYR A 129 11.78 8.81 11.08
CA TYR A 129 12.44 7.61 10.54
C TYR A 129 13.97 7.72 10.46
N GLN A 130 14.62 8.21 11.54
CA GLN A 130 16.06 8.22 11.62
C GLN A 130 16.57 6.78 11.70
N ILE A 131 17.41 6.37 10.73
CA ILE A 131 17.91 5.00 10.64
C ILE A 131 19.34 4.92 11.18
N HIS A 132 19.58 4.04 12.14
CA HIS A 132 20.87 3.69 12.68
C HIS A 132 21.20 2.23 12.34
N GLY A 133 22.47 1.93 12.04
CA GLY A 133 22.89 0.63 11.53
C GLY A 133 22.72 0.48 10.03
N ASP A 134 23.40 -0.49 9.43
CA ASP A 134 23.45 -0.65 7.96
C ASP A 134 22.65 -1.85 7.45
N SER A 135 22.61 -2.93 8.25
CA SER A 135 21.88 -4.13 7.86
C SER A 135 21.48 -4.98 9.05
N ALA A 136 20.45 -5.80 8.86
CA ALA A 136 20.04 -6.84 9.77
C ALA A 136 19.51 -8.06 8.99
N ARG A 137 19.79 -9.25 9.51
CA ARG A 137 19.14 -10.49 9.09
C ARG A 137 18.42 -11.05 10.31
N LEU A 138 17.11 -11.12 10.25
CA LEU A 138 16.24 -11.62 11.30
C LEU A 138 15.74 -13.00 10.91
N LYS A 139 16.13 -14.04 11.62
CA LYS A 139 15.55 -15.36 11.43
C LYS A 139 14.11 -15.34 11.91
N TRP A 140 13.22 -15.94 11.14
CA TRP A 140 11.83 -16.05 11.56
C TRP A 140 11.69 -17.04 12.71
N LYS A 141 10.84 -16.69 13.66
CA LYS A 141 10.49 -17.57 14.79
C LYS A 141 9.47 -18.60 14.40
N GLN A 142 8.62 -18.25 13.43
CA GLN A 142 7.69 -19.15 12.76
C GLN A 142 7.40 -18.62 11.35
N MET A 143 6.85 -19.47 10.48
CA MET A 143 6.34 -19.09 9.17
C MET A 143 4.81 -19.10 9.14
N ASP A 144 4.20 -20.12 9.71
CA ASP A 144 2.75 -20.34 9.70
C ASP A 144 2.16 -20.24 11.11
N PRO A 145 0.92 -19.75 11.25
CA PRO A 145 0.02 -19.27 10.20
C PRO A 145 0.45 -17.92 9.59
N TYR A 146 1.42 -17.22 10.14
CA TYR A 146 2.04 -15.99 9.64
C TYR A 146 3.48 -15.87 10.15
N PRO A 147 4.37 -15.19 9.40
CA PRO A 147 5.76 -15.09 9.77
C PRO A 147 5.95 -14.15 10.98
N LEU A 148 6.78 -14.57 11.94
CA LEU A 148 7.14 -13.80 13.12
C LEU A 148 8.64 -13.51 13.16
N VAL A 149 8.99 -12.29 13.54
CA VAL A 149 10.35 -11.84 13.87
C VAL A 149 10.35 -11.22 15.26
N GLU A 150 11.54 -11.04 15.84
CA GLU A 150 11.69 -10.35 17.11
C GLU A 150 12.23 -8.93 16.89
N ALA A 151 11.67 -7.99 17.64
CA ALA A 151 12.09 -6.58 17.68
C ALA A 151 12.00 -6.02 19.09
N SER A 152 12.77 -4.98 19.36
CA SER A 152 12.71 -4.23 20.62
C SER A 152 12.02 -2.88 20.40
N VAL A 153 11.19 -2.49 21.35
CA VAL A 153 10.43 -1.23 21.39
C VAL A 153 11.00 -0.39 22.53
N ASN A 154 11.43 0.84 22.24
CA ASN A 154 12.01 1.79 23.21
C ASN A 154 13.10 1.16 24.11
N GLY A 155 13.94 0.28 23.54
CA GLY A 155 15.00 -0.40 24.29
C GLY A 155 14.54 -1.48 25.26
N GLY A 156 13.25 -1.80 25.28
CA GLY A 156 12.66 -2.88 26.07
C GLY A 156 13.06 -4.28 25.56
N PRO A 157 12.55 -5.34 26.20
CA PRO A 157 12.81 -6.72 25.80
C PRO A 157 12.30 -7.01 24.39
N LEU A 158 12.83 -8.10 23.80
CA LEU A 158 12.39 -8.57 22.50
C LEU A 158 10.94 -8.99 22.55
N LYS A 159 10.17 -8.52 21.57
CA LYS A 159 8.75 -8.78 21.37
C LYS A 159 8.55 -9.44 20.01
N ARG A 160 7.46 -10.20 19.85
CA ARG A 160 7.11 -10.92 18.62
C ARG A 160 6.30 -10.03 17.69
N PHE A 161 6.84 -9.80 16.51
CA PHE A 161 6.17 -9.00 15.48
C PHE A 161 5.90 -9.84 14.23
N THR A 162 4.67 -9.77 13.72
CA THR A 162 4.42 -10.15 12.34
C THR A 162 4.77 -8.98 11.42
N PHE A 163 4.98 -9.24 10.12
CA PHE A 163 5.03 -8.19 9.12
C PHE A 163 3.86 -8.36 8.15
N TYR A 164 3.27 -7.25 7.75
CA TYR A 164 2.11 -7.26 6.86
C TYR A 164 2.06 -5.99 6.01
N THR A 165 2.24 -6.14 4.70
CA THR A 165 2.21 -5.01 3.76
C THR A 165 0.80 -4.61 3.32
N GLY A 166 -0.22 -5.18 3.90
CA GLY A 166 -1.62 -4.75 3.79
C GLY A 166 -2.00 -3.65 4.80
N THR A 167 -1.04 -3.13 5.59
CA THR A 167 -1.20 -1.97 6.48
C THR A 167 -0.02 -1.01 6.33
N GLY A 168 -0.23 0.27 6.61
CA GLY A 168 0.81 1.30 6.53
C GLY A 168 1.69 1.35 7.78
N PRO A 169 1.16 1.75 8.94
CA PRO A 169 1.96 2.06 10.11
C PRO A 169 2.52 0.83 10.82
N LEU A 170 3.54 1.05 11.65
CA LEU A 170 3.89 0.15 12.73
C LEU A 170 2.75 0.13 13.75
N SER A 171 2.37 -1.04 14.21
CA SER A 171 1.48 -1.18 15.35
C SER A 171 2.08 -2.06 16.44
N VAL A 172 1.72 -1.78 17.68
CA VAL A 172 2.06 -2.59 18.86
C VAL A 172 0.78 -2.99 19.59
N SER A 173 0.83 -4.02 20.42
CA SER A 173 -0.30 -4.37 21.31
C SER A 173 -0.50 -3.28 22.37
N ALA A 174 -1.69 -3.19 22.96
CA ALA A 174 -1.95 -2.24 24.03
C ALA A 174 -1.10 -2.53 25.26
N SER A 175 -0.84 -3.81 25.55
CA SER A 175 0.07 -4.23 26.62
C SER A 175 1.49 -3.73 26.39
N VAL A 176 2.04 -3.87 25.18
CA VAL A 176 3.37 -3.31 24.84
C VAL A 176 3.37 -1.79 24.92
N ALA A 177 2.33 -1.12 24.40
CA ALA A 177 2.22 0.33 24.48
C ALA A 177 2.26 0.83 25.95
N LYS A 178 1.55 0.15 26.83
CA LYS A 178 1.54 0.44 28.27
C LYS A 178 2.91 0.17 28.92
N GLU A 179 3.52 -0.98 28.61
CA GLU A 179 4.82 -1.38 29.16
C GLU A 179 5.92 -0.36 28.86
N VAL A 180 5.95 0.16 27.61
CA VAL A 180 6.97 1.13 27.18
C VAL A 180 6.53 2.59 27.35
N GLY A 181 5.39 2.84 27.99
CA GLY A 181 4.93 4.17 28.34
C GLY A 181 4.50 5.03 27.12
N LEU A 182 3.98 4.43 26.05
CA LEU A 182 3.50 5.18 24.88
C LEU A 182 2.34 6.11 25.26
N ARG A 183 2.39 7.32 24.74
CA ARG A 183 1.34 8.34 24.93
C ARG A 183 0.59 8.55 23.63
N ALA A 184 -0.73 8.48 23.71
CA ALA A 184 -1.60 8.79 22.58
C ALA A 184 -1.63 10.31 22.33
N VAL A 185 -1.41 10.69 21.08
CA VAL A 185 -1.61 12.06 20.58
C VAL A 185 -3.07 12.27 20.18
N THR A 186 -3.64 11.25 19.57
CA THR A 186 -5.04 11.21 19.16
C THR A 186 -5.56 9.77 19.19
N LYS A 187 -6.88 9.62 19.19
CA LYS A 187 -7.54 8.31 19.12
C LYS A 187 -8.88 8.41 18.41
N HIS A 188 -9.35 7.28 17.92
CA HIS A 188 -10.68 7.16 17.33
C HIS A 188 -11.25 5.76 17.56
N LYS A 189 -12.58 5.66 17.49
CA LYS A 189 -13.28 4.38 17.56
C LYS A 189 -13.34 3.71 16.21
N LEU A 190 -13.27 2.39 16.20
CA LEU A 190 -13.51 1.54 15.05
C LEU A 190 -14.47 0.41 15.46
N ASP A 191 -15.46 0.15 14.62
CA ASP A 191 -16.27 -1.04 14.74
C ASP A 191 -15.46 -2.26 14.27
N PHE A 192 -15.39 -3.26 15.10
CA PHE A 192 -14.67 -4.49 14.82
C PHE A 192 -15.61 -5.68 14.90
N LEU A 193 -15.22 -6.84 14.35
CA LEU A 193 -16.08 -8.03 14.26
C LEU A 193 -16.69 -8.46 15.62
N LYS A 194 -15.93 -8.32 16.70
CA LYS A 194 -16.34 -8.76 18.05
C LYS A 194 -16.69 -7.62 18.99
N GLY A 195 -16.85 -6.40 18.49
CA GLY A 195 -17.15 -5.22 19.32
C GLY A 195 -16.46 -3.95 18.84
N VAL A 196 -16.42 -2.96 19.70
CA VAL A 196 -15.78 -1.67 19.41
C VAL A 196 -14.35 -1.67 19.94
N ILE A 197 -13.42 -1.17 19.15
CA ILE A 197 -12.05 -0.93 19.58
C ILE A 197 -11.73 0.56 19.58
N TRP A 198 -10.87 0.97 20.48
CA TRP A 198 -10.18 2.24 20.43
C TRP A 198 -8.85 2.07 19.73
N ARG A 199 -8.61 2.83 18.68
CA ARG A 199 -7.30 2.95 18.04
C ARG A 199 -6.63 4.23 18.49
N TYR A 200 -5.45 4.08 19.06
CA TYR A 200 -4.59 5.16 19.53
C TYR A 200 -3.45 5.38 18.56
N LEU A 201 -3.06 6.63 18.39
CA LEU A 201 -1.97 7.05 17.52
C LEU A 201 -0.97 7.87 18.32
N GLY A 202 0.32 7.56 18.17
CA GLY A 202 1.38 8.22 18.91
C GLY A 202 2.70 8.22 18.13
N VAL A 203 3.78 8.55 18.84
CA VAL A 203 5.14 8.56 18.29
C VAL A 203 6.00 7.64 19.15
N LEU A 204 6.73 6.77 18.49
CA LEU A 204 7.66 5.85 19.11
C LEU A 204 9.09 6.39 18.99
N GLU A 205 9.85 6.37 20.09
CA GLU A 205 11.22 6.88 20.10
C GLU A 205 12.17 5.95 19.37
N SER A 206 12.04 4.64 19.57
CA SER A 206 12.96 3.63 19.02
C SER A 206 12.27 2.32 18.71
N PHE A 207 12.54 1.78 17.52
CA PHE A 207 12.16 0.44 17.07
C PHE A 207 13.37 -0.26 16.50
N LYS A 208 13.86 -1.31 17.18
CA LYS A 208 15.08 -2.00 16.82
C LYS A 208 14.82 -3.38 16.25
N LEU A 209 15.29 -3.59 15.04
CA LEU A 209 15.22 -4.83 14.27
C LEU A 209 16.64 -5.40 14.07
N GLY A 210 17.10 -6.19 15.02
CA GLY A 210 18.47 -6.71 15.01
C GLY A 210 19.51 -5.57 15.00
N GLY A 211 20.31 -5.48 13.93
CA GLY A 211 21.35 -4.45 13.76
C GLY A 211 20.84 -3.11 13.22
N ILE A 212 19.53 -2.97 12.93
CA ILE A 212 18.91 -1.72 12.46
C ILE A 212 18.00 -1.17 13.54
N GLU A 213 18.08 0.13 13.79
CA GLU A 213 17.20 0.87 14.67
C GLU A 213 16.60 2.05 13.89
N LEU A 214 15.26 2.18 13.95
CA LEU A 214 14.54 3.33 13.47
C LEU A 214 14.07 4.17 14.65
N ARG A 215 14.25 5.48 14.57
CA ARG A 215 13.83 6.40 15.62
C ARG A 215 12.84 7.42 15.13
N ASN A 216 12.04 7.94 16.07
CA ASN A 216 11.03 8.98 15.84
C ASN A 216 10.03 8.57 14.76
N ILE A 217 9.26 7.52 15.04
CA ILE A 217 8.35 6.91 14.08
C ILE A 217 6.89 6.97 14.54
N PRO A 218 5.95 7.29 13.62
CA PRO A 218 4.52 7.15 13.89
C PRO A 218 4.18 5.70 14.23
N VAL A 219 3.45 5.50 15.33
CA VAL A 219 3.02 4.19 15.81
C VAL A 219 1.55 4.21 16.17
N SER A 220 0.88 3.06 16.02
CA SER A 220 -0.49 2.86 16.48
C SER A 220 -0.61 1.68 17.42
N TRP A 221 -1.65 1.68 18.25
CA TRP A 221 -2.09 0.50 19.01
C TRP A 221 -3.59 0.50 19.17
N SER A 222 -4.14 -0.64 19.47
CA SER A 222 -5.59 -0.77 19.65
C SER A 222 -5.90 -1.63 20.86
N GLU A 223 -7.00 -1.28 21.54
CA GLU A 223 -7.56 -2.07 22.63
C GLU A 223 -9.08 -2.19 22.48
N TRP A 224 -9.66 -3.24 23.04
CA TRP A 224 -11.11 -3.35 23.12
C TRP A 224 -11.69 -2.23 23.98
N GLU A 225 -12.90 -1.78 23.69
CA GLU A 225 -13.60 -0.80 24.55
C GLU A 225 -13.82 -1.34 25.96
N SER A 226 -13.94 -2.66 26.10
CA SER A 226 -13.97 -3.37 27.38
C SER A 226 -12.60 -3.54 28.05
N GLY A 227 -11.53 -3.09 27.40
CA GLY A 227 -10.15 -3.28 27.82
C GLY A 227 -9.48 -4.54 27.23
N GLY A 228 -8.14 -4.52 27.20
CA GLY A 228 -7.31 -5.63 26.72
C GLY A 228 -6.92 -5.57 25.25
N ASP A 229 -5.95 -6.40 24.90
CA ASP A 229 -5.38 -6.47 23.55
C ASP A 229 -6.40 -7.02 22.53
N VAL A 230 -6.41 -6.41 21.35
CA VAL A 230 -7.25 -6.85 20.22
C VAL A 230 -6.70 -8.14 19.61
N ASP A 231 -5.38 -8.29 19.63
CA ASP A 231 -4.67 -9.46 19.15
C ASP A 231 -3.73 -9.95 20.26
N THR A 232 -3.77 -11.23 20.55
CA THR A 232 -2.99 -11.87 21.61
C THR A 232 -1.92 -12.83 21.07
N GLU A 233 -1.87 -13.04 19.74
CA GLU A 233 -0.96 -14.00 19.12
C GLU A 233 0.43 -13.40 18.88
N HIS A 234 0.51 -12.07 18.74
CA HIS A 234 1.76 -11.34 18.56
C HIS A 234 1.71 -9.97 19.27
N ASP A 235 2.88 -9.40 19.50
CA ASP A 235 3.05 -8.15 20.25
C ASP A 235 2.93 -6.91 19.36
N GLY A 236 2.88 -7.09 18.04
CA GLY A 236 2.69 -5.99 17.09
C GLY A 236 2.89 -6.42 15.64
N MET A 237 2.74 -5.45 14.74
CA MET A 237 2.77 -5.65 13.30
C MET A 237 3.65 -4.60 12.62
N ILE A 238 4.61 -5.05 11.82
CA ILE A 238 5.47 -4.19 11.01
C ILE A 238 4.75 -3.91 9.70
N GLY A 239 4.23 -2.69 9.55
CA GLY A 239 3.57 -2.25 8.34
C GLY A 239 4.53 -1.71 7.27
N THR A 240 3.96 -1.33 6.14
CA THR A 240 4.71 -0.89 4.96
C THR A 240 5.53 0.37 5.19
N TRP A 241 5.13 1.26 6.11
CA TRP A 241 5.87 2.50 6.38
C TRP A 241 7.29 2.22 6.93
N VAL A 242 7.43 1.21 7.79
CA VAL A 242 8.75 0.78 8.27
C VAL A 242 9.58 0.21 7.12
N LEU A 243 8.98 -0.70 6.35
CA LEU A 243 9.64 -1.37 5.24
C LEU A 243 10.01 -0.40 4.10
N TYR A 244 9.22 0.65 3.91
CA TYR A 244 9.45 1.69 2.90
C TYR A 244 10.77 2.44 3.11
N HIS A 245 11.22 2.59 4.35
CA HIS A 245 12.47 3.27 4.70
C HIS A 245 13.71 2.38 4.55
N LEU A 246 13.51 1.11 4.24
CA LEU A 246 14.55 0.09 4.13
C LEU A 246 14.53 -0.58 2.75
N LEU A 247 15.66 -1.12 2.35
CA LEU A 247 15.70 -2.11 1.27
C LEU A 247 15.46 -3.48 1.91
N THR A 248 14.29 -4.04 1.66
CA THR A 248 13.80 -5.22 2.37
C THR A 248 13.78 -6.44 1.46
N THR A 249 14.34 -7.56 1.94
CA THR A 249 14.20 -8.87 1.29
C THR A 249 13.49 -9.84 2.24
N PHE A 250 12.36 -10.37 1.80
CA PHE A 250 11.66 -11.48 2.44
C PHE A 250 12.21 -12.78 1.86
N ASP A 251 13.10 -13.41 2.58
CA ASP A 251 13.66 -14.71 2.23
C ASP A 251 12.76 -15.79 2.82
N TYR A 252 11.66 -16.12 2.11
CA TYR A 252 10.71 -17.13 2.56
C TYR A 252 11.34 -18.51 2.61
N ALA A 253 12.13 -18.88 1.60
CA ALA A 253 12.78 -20.18 1.55
C ALA A 253 13.80 -20.37 2.68
N GLY A 254 14.54 -19.32 3.03
CA GLY A 254 15.51 -19.30 4.15
C GLY A 254 14.93 -18.79 5.47
N GLN A 255 13.62 -18.56 5.54
CA GLN A 255 12.89 -18.08 6.72
C GLN A 255 13.59 -16.92 7.43
N SER A 256 13.93 -15.89 6.66
CA SER A 256 14.57 -14.69 7.20
C SER A 256 14.09 -13.40 6.57
N LEU A 257 14.04 -12.34 7.36
CA LEU A 257 13.84 -10.97 6.92
C LEU A 257 15.19 -10.28 6.86
N ILE A 258 15.59 -9.82 5.68
CA ILE A 258 16.85 -9.16 5.45
C ILE A 258 16.58 -7.69 5.20
N LEU A 259 17.09 -6.86 6.08
CA LEU A 259 16.94 -5.42 6.06
C LEU A 259 18.27 -4.76 5.75
N ARG A 260 18.28 -3.74 4.92
CA ARG A 260 19.45 -2.93 4.61
C ARG A 260 19.06 -1.46 4.59
N ARG A 261 20.00 -0.59 4.89
CA ARG A 261 19.83 0.85 4.70
C ARG A 261 19.49 1.10 3.21
N ARG A 262 18.45 1.86 2.96
CA ARG A 262 18.01 2.22 1.61
C ARG A 262 18.91 3.32 1.05
N THR A 263 19.80 2.96 0.14
CA THR A 263 20.70 3.87 -0.60
C THR A 263 20.77 3.46 -2.07
N PRO A 264 21.17 4.36 -2.99
CA PRO A 264 21.39 3.99 -4.38
C PRO A 264 22.40 2.84 -4.56
N GLU A 265 23.40 2.73 -3.67
CA GLU A 265 24.38 1.66 -3.72
C GLU A 265 23.78 0.31 -3.33
N THR A 266 23.06 0.25 -2.20
CA THR A 266 22.41 -0.98 -1.75
C THR A 266 21.32 -1.43 -2.73
N ALA A 267 20.61 -0.50 -3.38
CA ALA A 267 19.64 -0.79 -4.43
C ALA A 267 20.32 -1.40 -5.67
N ARG A 268 21.42 -0.80 -6.17
CA ARG A 268 22.19 -1.36 -7.30
C ARG A 268 22.72 -2.77 -6.99
N LYS A 269 23.24 -2.99 -5.78
CA LYS A 269 23.70 -4.32 -5.37
C LYS A 269 22.56 -5.33 -5.32
N ALA A 270 21.42 -4.97 -4.74
CA ALA A 270 20.27 -5.86 -4.67
C ALA A 270 19.71 -6.20 -6.05
N ARG A 271 19.69 -5.23 -6.98
CA ARG A 271 19.33 -5.47 -8.39
C ARG A 271 20.26 -6.49 -9.03
N ALA A 272 21.58 -6.28 -8.94
CA ALA A 272 22.56 -7.20 -9.51
C ALA A 272 22.46 -8.62 -8.89
N ASP A 273 22.21 -8.73 -7.57
CA ASP A 273 21.99 -10.01 -6.90
C ASP A 273 20.72 -10.69 -7.41
N ALA A 274 19.64 -9.95 -7.56
CA ALA A 274 18.36 -10.45 -8.07
C ALA A 274 18.47 -10.92 -9.54
N GLU A 275 19.13 -10.13 -10.39
CA GLU A 275 19.37 -10.47 -11.80
C GLU A 275 20.22 -11.74 -11.94
N ARG A 276 21.27 -11.91 -11.11
CA ARG A 276 22.07 -13.15 -11.05
C ARG A 276 21.24 -14.35 -10.61
N ALA A 277 20.23 -14.14 -9.77
CA ALA A 277 19.27 -15.15 -9.38
C ALA A 277 18.13 -15.37 -10.41
N GLY A 278 18.21 -14.74 -11.59
CA GLY A 278 17.24 -14.85 -12.66
C GLY A 278 15.96 -14.04 -12.48
N ALA A 279 15.90 -13.15 -11.48
CA ALA A 279 14.77 -12.26 -11.30
C ALA A 279 14.86 -11.07 -12.25
N LYS A 280 13.71 -10.73 -12.88
CA LYS A 280 13.55 -9.50 -13.67
C LYS A 280 12.84 -8.45 -12.80
N PRO A 281 13.17 -7.15 -12.95
CA PRO A 281 12.47 -6.09 -12.26
C PRO A 281 10.99 -6.05 -12.67
N LEU A 282 10.11 -6.02 -11.70
CA LEU A 282 8.69 -5.74 -11.89
C LEU A 282 8.40 -4.34 -11.34
N PRO A 283 7.52 -3.56 -11.98
CA PRO A 283 7.16 -2.25 -11.48
C PRO A 283 6.52 -2.39 -10.09
N LEU A 284 6.90 -1.52 -9.19
CA LEU A 284 6.30 -1.38 -7.87
C LEU A 284 5.55 -0.06 -7.80
N TRP A 285 4.29 -0.11 -7.43
CA TRP A 285 3.44 1.05 -7.23
C TRP A 285 2.92 1.09 -5.81
N LEU A 286 2.73 2.27 -5.29
CA LEU A 286 2.20 2.48 -3.95
C LEU A 286 0.87 3.24 -4.03
N ALA A 287 -0.19 2.59 -3.61
CA ALA A 287 -1.46 3.27 -3.36
C ALA A 287 -1.46 3.91 -1.95
N ARG A 288 -2.62 4.38 -1.51
CA ARG A 288 -2.82 4.96 -0.18
C ARG A 288 -2.16 4.11 0.91
N GLU A 289 -1.58 4.76 1.92
CA GLU A 289 -0.88 4.11 3.04
C GLU A 289 0.29 3.19 2.62
N HIS A 290 0.92 3.48 1.48
CA HIS A 290 2.03 2.71 0.91
C HIS A 290 1.68 1.26 0.55
N MET A 291 0.40 0.97 0.26
CA MET A 291 -0.02 -0.36 -0.19
C MET A 291 0.69 -0.75 -1.48
N CYS A 292 1.42 -1.85 -1.44
CA CYS A 292 2.24 -2.33 -2.54
C CYS A 292 1.39 -2.96 -3.65
N HIS A 293 1.67 -2.56 -4.89
CA HIS A 293 1.06 -3.12 -6.09
C HIS A 293 2.12 -3.42 -7.14
N SER A 294 1.88 -4.43 -7.94
CA SER A 294 2.75 -4.79 -9.06
C SER A 294 1.94 -5.35 -10.23
N ARG A 295 2.62 -5.68 -11.31
CA ARG A 295 1.98 -6.21 -12.52
C ARG A 295 2.05 -7.73 -12.58
N GLY A 296 0.90 -8.37 -12.76
CA GLY A 296 0.80 -9.82 -12.85
C GLY A 296 -0.41 -10.27 -13.64
N SER A 297 -0.63 -11.57 -13.71
CA SER A 297 -1.82 -12.19 -14.29
C SER A 297 -2.52 -13.09 -13.29
N PHE A 298 -3.82 -13.20 -13.40
CA PHE A 298 -4.67 -13.97 -12.51
C PHE A 298 -5.73 -14.72 -13.33
N ALA A 299 -5.82 -16.03 -13.12
CA ALA A 299 -6.73 -16.92 -13.84
C ALA A 299 -6.66 -16.76 -15.38
N GLY A 300 -5.45 -16.61 -15.93
CA GLY A 300 -5.23 -16.40 -17.37
C GLY A 300 -5.51 -15.01 -17.89
N SER A 301 -5.96 -14.08 -17.04
CA SER A 301 -6.19 -12.66 -17.40
C SER A 301 -5.05 -11.77 -16.93
N GLY A 302 -4.51 -10.96 -17.84
CA GLY A 302 -3.42 -10.02 -17.53
C GLY A 302 -2.58 -9.65 -18.74
N PRO A 303 -1.56 -8.80 -18.56
CA PRO A 303 -1.09 -8.24 -17.28
C PRO A 303 -2.01 -7.18 -16.69
N ARG A 304 -2.28 -7.26 -15.38
CA ARG A 304 -3.09 -6.30 -14.60
C ARG A 304 -2.35 -5.88 -13.34
N VAL A 305 -2.76 -4.78 -12.74
CA VAL A 305 -2.29 -4.36 -11.41
C VAL A 305 -2.89 -5.28 -10.37
N MET A 306 -2.06 -5.82 -9.50
CA MET A 306 -2.48 -6.67 -8.37
C MET A 306 -1.86 -6.15 -7.08
N ALA A 307 -2.58 -6.23 -5.99
CA ALA A 307 -2.02 -5.91 -4.68
C ALA A 307 -1.05 -7.03 -4.26
N VAL A 308 0.06 -6.63 -3.66
CA VAL A 308 1.17 -7.51 -3.26
C VAL A 308 1.29 -7.45 -1.75
N ASN A 309 0.74 -8.46 -1.05
CA ASN A 309 0.81 -8.54 0.40
C ASN A 309 1.82 -9.58 0.84
N PHE A 310 2.78 -9.16 1.64
CA PHE A 310 3.70 -10.01 2.37
C PHE A 310 3.22 -10.13 3.82
N GLY A 311 3.40 -11.30 4.39
CA GLY A 311 2.68 -11.63 5.61
C GLY A 311 1.21 -11.94 5.27
N GLY A 312 0.43 -12.25 6.19
CA GLY A 312 -0.94 -12.75 6.02
C GLY A 312 -1.04 -14.11 6.68
N THR A 313 -2.15 -14.80 6.53
CA THR A 313 -2.42 -15.99 7.33
C THR A 313 -2.56 -17.26 6.50
N GLY A 314 -1.95 -18.32 7.02
CA GLY A 314 -2.24 -19.69 6.64
C GLY A 314 -1.86 -20.05 5.20
N GLU A 315 -2.70 -20.87 4.58
CA GLU A 315 -2.47 -21.42 3.25
C GLU A 315 -3.00 -20.55 2.10
N ILE A 316 -3.54 -19.38 2.42
CA ILE A 316 -4.14 -18.49 1.43
C ILE A 316 -3.06 -17.89 0.53
N ALA A 317 -3.09 -18.21 -0.76
CA ALA A 317 -2.16 -17.69 -1.75
C ALA A 317 -2.65 -16.36 -2.37
N ALA A 318 -3.96 -16.18 -2.50
CA ALA A 318 -4.53 -14.96 -3.05
C ALA A 318 -5.95 -14.72 -2.53
N GLY A 319 -6.43 -13.50 -2.73
CA GLY A 319 -7.84 -13.15 -2.58
C GLY A 319 -8.34 -12.43 -3.83
N VAL A 320 -9.61 -12.66 -4.18
CA VAL A 320 -10.24 -12.13 -5.38
C VAL A 320 -11.55 -11.44 -5.04
N HIS A 321 -11.94 -10.46 -5.85
CA HIS A 321 -13.24 -9.80 -5.75
C HIS A 321 -14.33 -10.62 -6.40
N GLY A 322 -15.56 -10.54 -5.90
CA GLY A 322 -16.71 -11.23 -6.48
C GLY A 322 -16.92 -10.91 -7.96
N GLU A 323 -16.77 -9.64 -8.33
CA GLU A 323 -16.89 -9.20 -9.73
C GLU A 323 -15.80 -9.84 -10.62
N THR A 324 -14.55 -9.85 -10.16
CA THR A 324 -13.45 -10.52 -10.89
C THR A 324 -13.68 -12.02 -11.00
N ALA A 325 -14.10 -12.67 -9.93
CA ALA A 325 -14.37 -14.11 -9.93
C ALA A 325 -15.46 -14.46 -10.96
N LYS A 326 -16.53 -13.66 -11.04
CA LYS A 326 -17.59 -13.81 -12.04
C LYS A 326 -17.07 -13.61 -13.45
N GLN A 327 -16.33 -12.52 -13.70
CA GLN A 327 -15.78 -12.21 -15.04
C GLN A 327 -14.83 -13.29 -15.54
N LEU A 328 -14.00 -13.83 -14.67
CA LEU A 328 -13.00 -14.86 -15.01
C LEU A 328 -13.52 -16.30 -14.85
N ARG A 329 -14.81 -16.46 -14.50
CA ARG A 329 -15.46 -17.76 -14.29
C ARG A 329 -14.69 -18.67 -13.33
N ILE A 330 -14.22 -18.10 -12.23
CA ILE A 330 -13.48 -18.84 -11.21
C ILE A 330 -14.46 -19.71 -10.42
N PRO A 331 -14.21 -21.02 -10.25
CA PRO A 331 -15.03 -21.87 -9.40
C PRO A 331 -15.01 -21.36 -7.96
N ILE A 332 -16.19 -21.19 -7.37
CA ILE A 332 -16.39 -20.73 -6.00
C ILE A 332 -17.16 -21.79 -5.24
N ASP A 333 -16.68 -22.13 -4.07
CA ASP A 333 -17.33 -23.06 -3.14
C ASP A 333 -18.25 -22.28 -2.18
N TYR A 334 -19.49 -22.12 -2.57
CA TYR A 334 -20.51 -21.42 -1.77
C TYR A 334 -21.00 -22.25 -0.57
N ASP A 335 -20.73 -23.54 -0.54
CA ASP A 335 -21.15 -24.44 0.54
C ASP A 335 -20.22 -24.35 1.76
N ARG A 336 -19.08 -23.69 1.63
CA ARG A 336 -18.11 -23.45 2.70
C ARG A 336 -17.86 -21.97 3.00
N PRO A 337 -18.88 -21.21 3.47
CA PRO A 337 -18.68 -19.82 3.86
C PRO A 337 -17.73 -19.73 5.08
N VAL A 338 -16.87 -18.72 5.06
CA VAL A 338 -15.97 -18.41 6.17
C VAL A 338 -16.27 -17.01 6.65
N GLU A 339 -16.67 -16.87 7.91
CA GLU A 339 -16.85 -15.57 8.55
C GLU A 339 -15.49 -15.02 8.98
N THR A 340 -15.21 -13.79 8.61
CA THR A 340 -13.96 -13.09 8.92
C THR A 340 -14.20 -11.59 9.02
N ALA A 341 -13.14 -10.82 9.27
CA ALA A 341 -13.19 -9.36 9.22
C ALA A 341 -12.34 -8.83 8.08
N ALA A 342 -12.88 -7.88 7.34
CA ALA A 342 -12.12 -7.09 6.38
C ALA A 342 -12.23 -5.61 6.77
N HIS A 343 -11.07 -4.98 7.03
CA HIS A 343 -11.02 -3.59 7.50
C HIS A 343 -11.97 -3.33 8.69
N SER A 344 -11.93 -4.23 9.68
CA SER A 344 -12.75 -4.16 10.90
C SER A 344 -14.25 -4.45 10.73
N HIS A 345 -14.72 -4.76 9.52
CA HIS A 345 -16.14 -5.08 9.28
C HIS A 345 -16.34 -6.58 9.07
N PRO A 346 -17.42 -7.15 9.60
CA PRO A 346 -17.79 -8.55 9.35
C PRO A 346 -17.99 -8.80 7.85
N VAL A 347 -17.37 -9.84 7.34
CA VAL A 347 -17.52 -10.27 5.95
C VAL A 347 -17.52 -11.77 5.85
N VAL A 348 -18.38 -12.28 4.99
CA VAL A 348 -18.36 -13.70 4.59
C VAL A 348 -17.54 -13.82 3.33
N ILE A 349 -16.56 -14.67 3.35
CA ILE A 349 -15.72 -15.02 2.20
C ILE A 349 -15.95 -16.48 1.81
N TYR A 350 -15.65 -16.83 0.58
CA TYR A 350 -15.85 -18.16 0.05
C TYR A 350 -14.56 -18.69 -0.55
N PRO A 351 -14.20 -19.97 -0.30
CA PRO A 351 -13.09 -20.63 -0.99
C PRO A 351 -13.27 -20.57 -2.50
N CYS A 352 -12.19 -20.36 -3.22
CA CYS A 352 -12.19 -20.40 -4.67
C CYS A 352 -10.84 -20.94 -5.20
N TYR A 353 -10.85 -21.47 -6.42
CA TYR A 353 -9.73 -22.24 -6.97
C TYR A 353 -9.38 -21.77 -8.38
N PRO A 354 -8.71 -20.60 -8.51
CA PRO A 354 -8.23 -20.15 -9.81
C PRO A 354 -7.07 -21.03 -10.31
N LYS A 355 -7.02 -21.28 -11.62
CA LYS A 355 -6.04 -22.18 -12.22
C LYS A 355 -4.59 -21.71 -12.07
N GLU A 356 -4.35 -20.40 -12.17
CA GLU A 356 -2.99 -19.85 -12.14
C GLU A 356 -3.00 -18.39 -11.63
N VAL A 357 -1.96 -18.04 -10.88
CA VAL A 357 -1.56 -16.66 -10.63
C VAL A 357 -0.07 -16.52 -10.93
N ARG A 358 0.32 -15.40 -11.53
CA ARG A 358 1.70 -15.15 -11.96
C ARG A 358 2.10 -13.71 -11.69
N LEU A 359 3.29 -13.54 -11.08
CA LEU A 359 4.01 -12.27 -11.00
C LEU A 359 5.45 -12.50 -11.46
N GLY A 360 5.81 -11.98 -12.62
CA GLY A 360 7.12 -12.25 -13.20
C GLY A 360 7.39 -13.75 -13.36
N ASN A 361 8.43 -14.23 -12.73
CA ASN A 361 8.82 -15.64 -12.72
C ASN A 361 8.09 -16.48 -11.65
N ALA A 362 7.42 -15.83 -10.70
CA ALA A 362 6.67 -16.52 -9.66
C ALA A 362 5.30 -16.98 -10.19
N VAL A 363 4.98 -18.24 -9.97
CA VAL A 363 3.76 -18.88 -10.45
C VAL A 363 3.22 -19.81 -9.37
N ALA A 364 1.92 -19.72 -9.08
CA ALA A 364 1.18 -20.77 -8.40
C ALA A 364 0.06 -21.28 -9.29
N LYS A 365 -0.18 -22.58 -9.26
CA LYS A 365 -1.24 -23.28 -10.01
C LYS A 365 -2.13 -24.03 -9.04
N ASP A 366 -3.41 -24.11 -9.37
CA ASP A 366 -4.42 -24.89 -8.62
C ASP A 366 -4.34 -24.65 -7.10
N PHE A 367 -4.31 -23.36 -6.71
CA PHE A 367 -4.02 -22.92 -5.36
C PHE A 367 -5.29 -22.48 -4.61
N TYR A 368 -5.23 -22.51 -3.29
CA TYR A 368 -6.29 -22.02 -2.43
C TYR A 368 -6.35 -20.48 -2.42
N CYS A 369 -7.51 -19.98 -2.75
CA CYS A 369 -7.84 -18.57 -2.80
C CYS A 369 -9.18 -18.34 -2.09
N TYR A 370 -9.47 -17.12 -1.65
CA TYR A 370 -10.80 -16.75 -1.20
C TYR A 370 -11.41 -15.66 -2.07
N MET A 371 -12.71 -15.71 -2.24
CA MET A 371 -13.51 -14.69 -2.89
C MET A 371 -14.22 -13.84 -1.82
N ASN A 372 -14.08 -12.52 -1.92
CA ASN A 372 -14.82 -11.57 -1.09
C ASN A 372 -15.85 -10.83 -1.96
N PRO A 373 -17.16 -11.08 -1.75
CA PRO A 373 -18.21 -10.50 -2.59
C PRO A 373 -18.38 -8.98 -2.39
N LYS A 374 -18.00 -8.45 -1.23
CA LYS A 374 -18.19 -7.04 -0.84
C LYS A 374 -17.00 -6.13 -1.14
N ARG A 375 -15.86 -6.69 -1.53
CA ARG A 375 -14.66 -5.90 -1.76
C ARG A 375 -14.76 -5.10 -3.07
N SER A 376 -14.38 -3.82 -3.05
CA SER A 376 -14.33 -2.99 -4.26
C SER A 376 -13.25 -3.45 -5.23
N LEU A 377 -13.54 -3.47 -6.53
CA LEU A 377 -12.55 -3.70 -7.58
C LEU A 377 -11.59 -2.51 -7.73
N THR A 378 -12.05 -1.30 -7.42
CA THR A 378 -11.31 -0.05 -7.64
C THR A 378 -11.05 0.74 -6.34
N PRO A 379 -10.44 0.13 -5.30
CA PRO A 379 -10.31 0.77 -3.99
C PRO A 379 -9.44 2.04 -4.02
N TYR A 380 -8.61 2.20 -5.06
CA TYR A 380 -7.68 3.31 -5.23
C TYR A 380 -7.91 4.08 -6.54
N GLY A 381 -9.09 3.94 -7.16
CA GLY A 381 -9.43 4.54 -8.46
C GLY A 381 -8.93 3.75 -9.66
N PHE A 382 -8.17 2.66 -9.46
CA PHE A 382 -7.77 1.72 -10.51
C PHE A 382 -8.14 0.30 -10.15
N ASP A 383 -8.26 -0.56 -11.16
CA ASP A 383 -8.66 -1.96 -11.00
C ASP A 383 -7.56 -2.77 -10.28
N VAL A 384 -7.95 -3.41 -9.19
CA VAL A 384 -7.12 -4.37 -8.44
C VAL A 384 -7.87 -5.70 -8.37
N PRO A 385 -7.84 -6.53 -9.41
CA PRO A 385 -8.67 -7.73 -9.54
C PRO A 385 -8.39 -8.78 -8.47
N ALA A 386 -7.16 -8.84 -7.99
CA ALA A 386 -6.76 -9.79 -6.95
C ALA A 386 -5.65 -9.19 -6.08
N HIS A 387 -5.47 -9.75 -4.89
CA HIS A 387 -4.31 -9.50 -4.05
C HIS A 387 -3.60 -10.83 -3.77
N ILE A 388 -2.29 -10.79 -3.84
CA ILE A 388 -1.42 -11.94 -3.57
C ILE A 388 -1.10 -11.96 -2.09
N SER A 389 -1.10 -13.14 -1.49
CA SER A 389 -0.95 -13.33 -0.06
C SER A 389 0.14 -14.34 0.31
N HIS A 390 0.26 -14.63 1.57
CA HIS A 390 1.36 -15.30 2.23
C HIS A 390 1.84 -16.59 1.55
N SER A 391 0.97 -17.56 1.30
CA SER A 391 1.41 -18.88 0.83
C SER A 391 1.97 -18.87 -0.60
N PHE A 392 1.58 -17.89 -1.42
CA PHE A 392 2.16 -17.71 -2.75
C PHE A 392 3.67 -17.48 -2.71
N TRP A 393 4.16 -16.82 -1.66
CA TRP A 393 5.53 -16.38 -1.55
C TRP A 393 6.50 -17.44 -1.03
N LYS A 394 5.99 -18.51 -0.42
CA LYS A 394 6.81 -19.51 0.29
C LYS A 394 7.99 -20.08 -0.54
N PRO A 395 7.87 -20.29 -1.87
CA PRO A 395 8.99 -20.78 -2.67
C PRO A 395 10.00 -19.70 -3.10
N TYR A 396 9.81 -18.43 -2.70
CA TYR A 396 10.52 -17.31 -3.31
C TYR A 396 11.27 -16.44 -2.29
N ASN A 397 12.24 -15.70 -2.82
CA ASN A 397 12.88 -14.57 -2.17
C ASN A 397 12.41 -13.30 -2.87
N ILE A 398 11.86 -12.37 -2.10
CA ILE A 398 11.25 -11.17 -2.63
C ILE A 398 11.97 -9.94 -2.11
N THR A 399 12.45 -9.09 -3.01
CA THR A 399 13.09 -7.82 -2.63
C THR A 399 12.20 -6.65 -3.04
N LEU A 400 11.86 -5.82 -2.07
CA LEU A 400 11.21 -4.52 -2.27
C LEU A 400 12.28 -3.44 -2.37
N ASP A 401 12.41 -2.85 -3.54
CA ASP A 401 13.27 -1.71 -3.80
C ASP A 401 12.44 -0.45 -4.05
N PHE A 402 12.25 0.33 -3.00
CA PHE A 402 11.55 1.61 -3.08
C PHE A 402 12.42 2.77 -3.58
N THR A 403 13.71 2.54 -3.85
CA THR A 403 14.60 3.52 -4.46
C THR A 403 14.30 3.65 -5.95
N ASP A 404 14.30 2.51 -6.64
CA ASP A 404 14.04 2.43 -8.09
C ASP A 404 12.60 1.97 -8.38
N MET A 405 11.75 1.82 -7.37
CA MET A 405 10.36 1.33 -7.46
C MET A 405 10.25 0.01 -8.20
N ASN A 406 11.03 -0.97 -7.77
CA ASN A 406 11.08 -2.31 -8.34
C ASN A 406 10.77 -3.39 -7.29
N LEU A 407 10.08 -4.41 -7.74
CA LEU A 407 9.89 -5.68 -7.05
C LEU A 407 10.70 -6.76 -7.76
N TYR A 408 11.56 -7.46 -7.04
CA TYR A 408 12.31 -8.59 -7.56
C TYR A 408 11.83 -9.87 -6.90
N ILE A 409 11.56 -10.91 -7.71
CA ILE A 409 11.10 -12.21 -7.23
C ILE A 409 12.05 -13.26 -7.80
N ALA A 410 12.87 -13.85 -6.94
CA ALA A 410 13.76 -14.94 -7.28
C ALA A 410 13.28 -16.23 -6.62
N ARG A 411 13.53 -17.37 -7.25
CA ARG A 411 13.25 -18.66 -6.61
C ARG A 411 14.23 -18.86 -5.46
N GLY A 412 13.73 -19.08 -4.26
CA GLY A 412 14.56 -19.38 -3.11
C GLY A 412 15.24 -20.76 -3.26
N LYS A 413 16.45 -20.87 -2.72
CA LYS A 413 17.06 -22.20 -2.54
C LYS A 413 16.51 -22.71 -1.21
N ALA A 414 15.85 -23.87 -1.24
CA ALA A 414 15.52 -24.58 -0.01
C ALA A 414 16.84 -24.86 0.74
N THR A 415 16.94 -24.38 1.97
CA THR A 415 18.04 -24.71 2.87
C THR A 415 17.83 -26.07 3.50
#